data_e926e6a713dc2009da0e97597205adde
#
_entry.id   e926e6a713dc2009da0e97597205adde
#
_cell.length_a   1.000
_cell.length_b   1.000
_cell.length_c   1.000
_cell.angle_alpha   90.00
_cell.angle_beta   90.00
_cell.angle_gamma   90.00
#
_symmetry.space_group_name_H-M   'P 1'
#
loop_
_entity.id
_entity.type
_entity.pdbx_description
1 polymer ?
#
loop_
_entity_poly.entity_id
_entity_poly.type
_entity_poly.pdbx_seq_one_letter_code
_entity_poly.pdbx_strand_id
1 'polypeptide(L)'
;MNIKTLLVASLTIFVALTLWNGGAVANAAQTAPNIVVFLVDDMGVMDTSVPFLTDDKGKPKRYPLNDYYRTPNMQRLAAQGVRFNNFYAMSVCSPTRISIMTGQNAMF
;
A
#
# COMPACT_ATOMS: atom_id res chain seq x y z
N MET A 1 -42.20 -43.35 14.75
CA MET A 1 -41.15 -42.99 13.73
C MET A 1 -40.25 -44.20 13.59
N ASN A 2 -40.10 -44.72 12.40
CA ASN A 2 -39.45 -46.03 12.19
C ASN A 2 -37.93 -45.87 12.21
N ILE A 3 -37.19 -46.78 12.85
CA ILE A 3 -35.71 -46.74 12.99
C ILE A 3 -35.00 -46.58 11.64
N LYS A 4 -35.53 -47.15 10.58
CA LYS A 4 -35.01 -47.03 9.21
C LYS A 4 -35.11 -45.58 8.70
N THR A 5 -36.18 -44.85 9.03
CA THR A 5 -36.34 -43.43 8.65
C THR A 5 -35.37 -42.51 9.39
N LEU A 6 -35.09 -42.83 10.66
CA LEU A 6 -34.08 -42.09 11.45
C LEU A 6 -32.65 -42.28 10.91
N LEU A 7 -32.30 -43.50 10.53
CA LEU A 7 -30.97 -43.80 9.98
C LEU A 7 -30.72 -43.12 8.60
N VAL A 8 -31.74 -43.10 7.75
CA VAL A 8 -31.62 -42.42 6.45
C VAL A 8 -31.51 -40.91 6.62
N ALA A 9 -32.32 -40.30 7.51
CA ALA A 9 -32.25 -38.89 7.81
C ALA A 9 -30.88 -38.47 8.42
N SER A 10 -30.33 -39.29 9.31
CA SER A 10 -29.01 -39.07 9.91
C SER A 10 -27.90 -39.14 8.87
N LEU A 11 -27.96 -40.08 7.94
CA LEU A 11 -26.95 -40.25 6.89
C LEU A 11 -26.97 -39.08 5.88
N THR A 12 -28.16 -38.60 5.52
CA THR A 12 -28.32 -37.45 4.60
C THR A 12 -27.79 -36.15 5.21
N ILE A 13 -27.98 -35.92 6.50
CA ILE A 13 -27.47 -34.75 7.22
C ILE A 13 -25.93 -34.81 7.29
N PHE A 14 -25.38 -35.99 7.54
CA PHE A 14 -23.92 -36.16 7.62
C PHE A 14 -23.24 -35.91 6.26
N VAL A 15 -23.80 -36.41 5.15
CA VAL A 15 -23.29 -36.15 3.80
C VAL A 15 -23.42 -34.69 3.41
N ALA A 16 -24.51 -34.02 3.78
CA ALA A 16 -24.71 -32.60 3.53
C ALA A 16 -23.69 -31.72 4.28
N LEU A 17 -23.33 -32.07 5.53
CA LEU A 17 -22.33 -31.36 6.31
C LEU A 17 -20.91 -31.53 5.72
N THR A 18 -20.58 -32.70 5.19
CA THR A 18 -19.26 -32.94 4.58
C THR A 18 -19.09 -32.23 3.25
N LEU A 19 -20.17 -32.05 2.48
CA LEU A 19 -20.13 -31.31 1.22
C LEU A 19 -20.04 -29.79 1.41
N TRP A 20 -20.51 -29.26 2.56
CA TRP A 20 -20.44 -27.83 2.82
C TRP A 20 -19.03 -27.35 3.24
N ASN A 21 -18.19 -28.24 3.76
CA ASN A 21 -16.80 -27.91 4.10
C ASN A 21 -15.83 -28.02 2.91
N GLY A 22 -16.30 -28.37 1.72
CA GLY A 22 -15.49 -28.56 0.51
C GLY A 22 -15.26 -27.31 -0.33
N GLY A 23 -15.53 -26.11 0.18
CA GLY A 23 -15.05 -24.88 -0.42
C GLY A 23 -13.53 -24.80 -0.32
N ALA A 24 -12.82 -25.44 -1.25
CA ALA A 24 -11.41 -25.17 -1.46
C ALA A 24 -11.31 -23.68 -1.80
N VAL A 25 -10.96 -22.85 -0.80
CA VAL A 25 -10.47 -21.51 -1.05
C VAL A 25 -9.22 -21.73 -1.90
N ALA A 26 -9.35 -21.57 -3.21
CA ALA A 26 -8.20 -21.49 -4.09
C ALA A 26 -7.38 -20.30 -3.57
N ASN A 27 -6.39 -20.60 -2.76
CA ASN A 27 -5.38 -19.66 -2.35
C ASN A 27 -4.60 -19.32 -3.63
N ALA A 28 -5.15 -18.39 -4.43
CA ALA A 28 -4.39 -17.81 -5.52
C ALA A 28 -3.10 -17.31 -4.86
N ALA A 29 -1.99 -17.96 -5.18
CA ALA A 29 -0.69 -17.56 -4.68
C ALA A 29 -0.55 -16.08 -5.00
N GLN A 30 -0.70 -15.24 -3.98
CA GLN A 30 -0.64 -13.81 -4.12
C GLN A 30 0.84 -13.52 -4.43
N THR A 31 1.15 -13.36 -5.70
CA THR A 31 2.51 -13.01 -6.11
C THR A 31 2.84 -11.69 -5.44
N ALA A 32 3.91 -11.68 -4.64
CA ALA A 32 4.37 -10.48 -3.98
C ALA A 32 4.57 -9.37 -5.03
N PRO A 33 4.10 -8.14 -4.79
CA PRO A 33 4.26 -7.06 -5.74
C PRO A 33 5.73 -6.69 -5.88
N ASN A 34 6.13 -6.25 -7.07
CA ASN A 34 7.42 -5.61 -7.26
C ASN A 34 7.37 -4.23 -6.60
N ILE A 35 8.40 -3.91 -5.81
CA ILE A 35 8.54 -2.61 -5.15
C ILE A 35 9.72 -1.88 -5.77
N VAL A 36 9.48 -0.70 -6.33
CA VAL A 36 10.52 0.18 -6.87
C VAL A 36 10.61 1.41 -5.98
N VAL A 37 11.77 1.63 -5.37
CA VAL A 37 12.07 2.84 -4.58
C VAL A 37 12.86 3.81 -5.46
N PHE A 38 12.29 4.99 -5.69
CA PHE A 38 12.93 6.06 -6.44
C PHE A 38 13.30 7.18 -5.47
N LEU A 39 14.57 7.24 -5.07
CA LEU A 39 15.10 8.21 -4.13
C LEU A 39 15.77 9.35 -4.90
N VAL A 40 15.20 10.55 -4.83
CA VAL A 40 15.77 11.75 -5.44
C VAL A 40 16.69 12.44 -4.43
N ASP A 41 17.88 12.78 -4.87
CA ASP A 41 18.89 13.45 -4.05
C ASP A 41 18.69 14.97 -4.08
N ASP A 42 18.84 15.62 -2.94
CA ASP A 42 18.82 17.08 -2.74
C ASP A 42 17.59 17.81 -3.32
N MET A 43 16.45 17.13 -3.46
CA MET A 43 15.22 17.74 -3.94
C MET A 43 14.39 18.31 -2.77
N GLY A 44 14.14 19.60 -2.81
CA GLY A 44 13.22 20.25 -1.86
C GLY A 44 11.76 19.86 -2.11
N VAL A 45 10.94 19.97 -1.06
CA VAL A 45 9.50 19.62 -1.12
C VAL A 45 8.70 20.45 -2.13
N MET A 46 9.20 21.63 -2.52
CA MET A 46 8.61 22.50 -3.54
C MET A 46 9.30 22.45 -4.90
N ASP A 47 10.39 21.66 -5.06
CA ASP A 47 11.16 21.58 -6.30
C ASP A 47 10.52 20.64 -7.34
N THR A 48 9.21 20.64 -7.37
CA THR A 48 8.39 19.82 -8.27
C THR A 48 7.09 20.55 -8.57
N SER A 49 6.47 20.22 -9.69
CA SER A 49 5.13 20.74 -10.03
C SER A 49 4.00 20.11 -9.23
N VAL A 50 4.29 19.14 -8.34
CA VAL A 50 3.31 18.50 -7.46
C VAL A 50 3.24 19.29 -6.14
N PRO A 51 2.08 19.82 -5.73
CA PRO A 51 1.94 20.50 -4.43
C PRO A 51 1.91 19.48 -3.29
N PHE A 52 3.04 19.29 -2.63
CA PHE A 52 3.15 18.42 -1.45
C PHE A 52 2.72 19.12 -0.16
N LEU A 53 2.93 20.43 -0.05
CA LEU A 53 2.49 21.19 1.12
C LEU A 53 0.97 21.36 1.12
N THR A 54 0.40 21.55 2.32
CA THR A 54 -1.03 21.68 2.52
C THR A 54 -1.37 23.03 3.14
N ASP A 55 -2.61 23.45 2.96
CA ASP A 55 -3.22 24.57 3.68
C ASP A 55 -3.64 24.15 5.11
N ASP A 56 -4.20 25.09 5.87
CA ASP A 56 -4.68 24.88 7.24
C ASP A 56 -5.82 23.85 7.34
N LYS A 57 -6.42 23.48 6.20
CA LYS A 57 -7.48 22.49 6.09
C LYS A 57 -6.96 21.14 5.61
N GLY A 58 -5.63 20.97 5.48
CA GLY A 58 -5.00 19.74 4.99
C GLY A 58 -5.13 19.52 3.48
N LYS A 59 -5.60 20.51 2.70
CA LYS A 59 -5.68 20.39 1.24
C LYS A 59 -4.37 20.79 0.58
N PRO A 60 -3.98 20.15 -0.54
CA PRO A 60 -2.78 20.52 -1.27
C PRO A 60 -2.79 21.99 -1.67
N LYS A 61 -1.75 22.72 -1.33
CA LYS A 61 -1.57 24.14 -1.63
C LYS A 61 -0.40 24.33 -2.60
N ARG A 62 -0.67 24.99 -3.72
CA ARG A 62 0.36 25.37 -4.71
C ARG A 62 1.09 26.63 -4.27
N TYR A 63 2.37 26.64 -4.53
CA TYR A 63 3.27 27.77 -4.32
C TYR A 63 3.96 28.14 -5.65
N PRO A 64 4.54 29.33 -5.79
CA PRO A 64 5.18 29.79 -7.04
C PRO A 64 6.24 28.83 -7.59
N LEU A 65 7.00 28.15 -6.72
CA LEU A 65 7.98 27.15 -7.15
C LEU A 65 7.35 25.93 -7.83
N ASN A 66 6.15 25.52 -7.40
CA ASN A 66 5.45 24.44 -8.07
C ASN A 66 5.03 24.79 -9.51
N ASP A 67 4.92 26.09 -9.84
CA ASP A 67 4.60 26.55 -11.18
C ASP A 67 5.85 26.77 -12.04
N TYR A 68 7.01 26.96 -11.40
CA TYR A 68 8.30 27.05 -12.05
C TYR A 68 8.80 25.69 -12.57
N TYR A 69 8.68 24.66 -11.77
CA TYR A 69 9.16 23.32 -12.13
C TYR A 69 8.17 22.57 -13.05
N ARG A 70 8.72 21.78 -13.97
CA ARG A 70 7.94 20.95 -14.90
C ARG A 70 8.27 19.47 -14.68
N THR A 71 7.49 18.79 -13.85
CA THR A 71 7.64 17.37 -13.52
C THR A 71 6.36 16.58 -13.84
N PRO A 72 6.00 16.44 -15.15
CA PRO A 72 4.70 15.87 -15.56
C PRO A 72 4.56 14.39 -15.16
N ASN A 73 5.64 13.64 -15.14
CA ASN A 73 5.61 12.23 -14.71
C ASN A 73 5.35 12.09 -13.21
N MET A 74 5.89 13.00 -12.39
CA MET A 74 5.59 13.04 -10.96
C MET A 74 4.14 13.44 -10.71
N GLN A 75 3.60 14.39 -11.49
CA GLN A 75 2.17 14.73 -11.42
C GLN A 75 1.29 13.53 -11.75
N ARG A 76 1.61 12.77 -12.81
CA ARG A 76 0.88 11.56 -13.19
C ARG A 76 0.94 10.51 -12.08
N LEU A 77 2.11 10.26 -11.50
CA LEU A 77 2.28 9.32 -10.40
C LEU A 77 1.49 9.77 -9.16
N ALA A 78 1.54 11.06 -8.81
CA ALA A 78 0.80 11.63 -7.69
C ALA A 78 -0.72 11.57 -7.87
N ALA A 79 -1.21 11.63 -9.12
CA ALA A 79 -2.64 11.49 -9.43
C ALA A 79 -3.13 10.04 -9.35
N GLN A 80 -2.26 9.06 -9.54
CA GLN A 80 -2.57 7.63 -9.52
C GLN A 80 -2.32 6.95 -8.17
N GLY A 81 -1.57 7.61 -7.29
CA GLY A 81 -1.12 7.07 -6.02
C GLY A 81 -1.49 7.92 -4.82
N VAL A 82 -0.81 7.65 -3.71
CA VAL A 82 -0.96 8.40 -2.46
C VAL A 82 0.24 9.34 -2.28
N ARG A 83 -0.03 10.59 -1.88
CA ARG A 83 1.00 11.57 -1.52
C ARG A 83 1.06 11.70 -0.01
N PHE A 84 2.24 11.52 0.54
CA PHE A 84 2.50 11.82 1.94
C PHE A 84 3.04 13.25 2.05
N ASN A 85 2.35 14.10 2.79
CA ASN A 85 2.76 15.49 3.05
C ASN A 85 3.58 15.62 4.34
N ASN A 86 3.65 14.54 5.12
CA ASN A 86 4.31 14.48 6.42
C ASN A 86 5.20 13.23 6.48
N PHE A 87 6.14 13.14 5.54
CA PHE A 87 7.10 12.05 5.44
C PHE A 87 8.50 12.62 5.61
N TYR A 88 9.25 12.12 6.58
CA TYR A 88 10.55 12.64 6.96
C TYR A 88 11.66 11.68 6.56
N ALA A 89 12.71 12.25 6.01
CA ALA A 89 14.01 11.60 5.81
C ALA A 89 15.01 12.16 6.82
N MET A 90 16.20 11.59 6.85
CA MET A 90 17.29 12.16 7.63
C MET A 90 17.79 13.47 6.99
N SER A 91 18.46 14.31 7.78
CA SER A 91 18.93 15.64 7.35
C SER A 91 19.99 15.61 6.24
N VAL A 92 20.60 14.45 6.00
CA VAL A 92 21.57 14.23 4.93
C VAL A 92 21.31 12.89 4.21
N CYS A 93 21.85 12.76 3.01
CA CYS A 93 21.56 11.64 2.11
C CYS A 93 22.03 10.27 2.64
N SER A 94 23.25 10.19 3.20
CA SER A 94 23.86 8.92 3.60
C SER A 94 23.06 8.15 4.64
N PRO A 95 22.62 8.73 5.77
CA PRO A 95 21.83 7.98 6.75
C PRO A 95 20.46 7.57 6.23
N THR A 96 19.82 8.38 5.37
CA THR A 96 18.57 7.98 4.70
C THR A 96 18.78 6.76 3.81
N ARG A 97 19.85 6.75 3.00
CA ARG A 97 20.19 5.61 2.12
C ARG A 97 20.49 4.35 2.91
N ILE A 98 21.26 4.46 4.00
CA ILE A 98 21.55 3.34 4.90
C ILE A 98 20.26 2.78 5.49
N SER A 99 19.37 3.64 6.00
CA SER A 99 18.09 3.23 6.58
C SER A 99 17.22 2.48 5.56
N ILE A 100 17.14 2.95 4.33
CA ILE A 100 16.37 2.27 3.27
C ILE A 100 16.98 0.91 2.92
N MET A 101 18.31 0.81 2.84
CA MET A 101 18.99 -0.43 2.44
C MET A 101 19.01 -1.49 3.55
N THR A 102 19.04 -1.08 4.80
CA THR A 102 19.19 -1.99 5.95
C THR A 102 17.89 -2.22 6.73
N GLY A 103 16.88 -1.36 6.53
CA GLY A 103 15.68 -1.34 7.36
C GLY A 103 15.93 -0.85 8.79
N GLN A 104 17.13 -0.33 9.09
CA GLN A 104 17.52 0.15 10.40
C GLN A 104 17.51 1.67 10.47
N ASN A 105 17.28 2.22 11.67
CA ASN A 105 17.48 3.64 11.89
C ASN A 105 18.98 3.94 11.91
N ALA A 106 19.44 4.82 11.03
CA ALA A 106 20.86 5.18 10.93
C ALA A 106 21.39 6.05 12.09
N MET A 107 20.53 6.35 13.08
CA MET A 107 20.90 7.10 14.29
C MET A 107 21.38 6.17 15.43
N PHE A 108 21.35 4.86 15.24
CA PHE A 108 21.78 3.86 16.21
C PHE A 108 22.79 2.91 15.63
#